data_629d0d4494e778222d8c97d5871402f4
#
_entry.id   629d0d4494e778222d8c97d5871402f4
#
_cell.length_a   1.000
_cell.length_b   1.000
_cell.length_c   1.000
_cell.angle_alpha   90.00
_cell.angle_beta   90.00
_cell.angle_gamma   90.00
#
_symmetry.space_group_name_H-M   'P 1'
#
loop_
_entity.id
_entity.type
_entity.pdbx_description
1 polymer ?
#
loop_
_entity_poly.entity_id
_entity_poly.type
_entity_poly.pdbx_seq_one_letter_code
_entity_poly.pdbx_strand_id
1 'polypeptide(L)'
;MPFNKHAIVIGVGPGLGAALVQKCVREGMKVSAGARDRDRLRNLLDERGLHEVPALACDVTDPASVQSAFDDAIADAGTPDLVIFNASGYARGSVLELTPGQLEAAWRVGCLGGFHVGQAAAKAMVGAGTGTILFTGATASLRGSANFAPFAIAKFGLRALAQSMARELGPKGIHVAHVVIDGQIGEAEGDAKLKPADIAEAYWSLYRQPRSAWTIEADLRTWVEKF
;
A
#
# COMPACT_ATOMS: atom_id res chain seq x y z
N MET A 1 -3.56 -13.72 24.47
CA MET A 1 -2.16 -13.26 24.40
C MET A 1 -2.14 -12.03 23.52
N PRO A 2 -1.46 -10.94 23.87
CA PRO A 2 -1.35 -9.81 22.97
C PRO A 2 -0.67 -10.30 21.69
N PHE A 3 -1.31 -10.03 20.55
CA PHE A 3 -0.72 -10.30 19.23
C PHE A 3 0.52 -9.42 19.10
N ASN A 4 1.72 -10.00 19.25
CA ASN A 4 2.98 -9.30 19.04
C ASN A 4 3.27 -9.20 17.53
N LYS A 5 2.25 -8.83 16.76
CA LYS A 5 2.27 -8.71 15.30
C LYS A 5 2.56 -7.28 14.91
N HIS A 6 3.38 -7.08 13.87
CA HIS A 6 3.83 -5.78 13.41
C HIS A 6 3.36 -5.51 11.98
N ALA A 7 2.76 -4.33 11.75
CA ALA A 7 2.39 -3.84 10.42
C ALA A 7 3.15 -2.56 10.07
N ILE A 8 3.66 -2.48 8.85
CA ILE A 8 4.24 -1.25 8.27
C ILE A 8 3.31 -0.78 7.15
N VAL A 9 2.81 0.45 7.24
CA VAL A 9 1.95 1.07 6.22
C VAL A 9 2.69 2.24 5.58
N ILE A 10 3.03 2.14 4.31
CA ILE A 10 3.77 3.17 3.56
C ILE A 10 2.84 3.91 2.59
N GLY A 11 2.90 5.23 2.58
CA GLY A 11 2.02 6.11 1.81
C GLY A 11 0.76 6.49 2.59
N VAL A 12 0.94 6.78 3.88
CA VAL A 12 -0.16 7.18 4.76
C VAL A 12 -0.57 8.63 4.49
N GLY A 13 -1.83 8.80 4.11
CA GLY A 13 -2.53 10.06 3.94
C GLY A 13 -3.90 10.00 4.63
N PRO A 14 -4.70 11.09 4.60
CA PRO A 14 -5.93 11.23 5.40
C PRO A 14 -7.07 10.28 4.99
N GLY A 15 -7.01 9.69 3.79
CA GLY A 15 -8.01 8.74 3.28
C GLY A 15 -7.68 7.30 3.65
N LEU A 16 -7.46 6.45 2.63
CA LEU A 16 -7.22 5.02 2.79
C LEU A 16 -6.03 4.71 3.71
N GLY A 17 -4.91 5.44 3.58
CA GLY A 17 -3.73 5.18 4.40
C GLY A 17 -4.02 5.26 5.91
N ALA A 18 -4.73 6.30 6.35
CA ALA A 18 -5.14 6.43 7.76
C ALA A 18 -6.10 5.31 8.20
N ALA A 19 -7.04 4.90 7.33
CA ALA A 19 -7.97 3.81 7.63
C ALA A 19 -7.26 2.46 7.76
N LEU A 20 -6.24 2.19 6.94
CA LEU A 20 -5.39 0.99 7.04
C LEU A 20 -4.64 0.94 8.37
N VAL A 21 -4.02 2.07 8.78
CA VAL A 21 -3.36 2.19 10.09
C VAL A 21 -4.36 1.94 11.22
N GLN A 22 -5.51 2.63 11.20
CA GLN A 22 -6.56 2.46 12.22
C GLN A 22 -7.06 1.00 12.30
N LYS A 23 -7.23 0.33 11.17
CA LYS A 23 -7.65 -1.07 11.14
C LYS A 23 -6.62 -1.96 11.82
N CYS A 24 -5.33 -1.87 11.46
CA CYS A 24 -4.27 -2.66 12.06
C CYS A 24 -4.16 -2.43 13.58
N VAL A 25 -4.27 -1.17 14.04
CA VAL A 25 -4.27 -0.83 15.48
C VAL A 25 -5.47 -1.45 16.20
N ARG A 26 -6.68 -1.34 15.64
CA ARG A 26 -7.90 -1.94 16.23
C ARG A 26 -7.82 -3.47 16.35
N GLU A 27 -7.10 -4.10 15.46
CA GLU A 27 -6.87 -5.55 15.48
C GLU A 27 -5.70 -5.98 16.40
N GLY A 28 -5.12 -5.02 17.13
CA GLY A 28 -4.10 -5.29 18.13
C GLY A 28 -2.68 -5.43 17.59
N MET A 29 -2.41 -5.00 16.36
CA MET A 29 -1.05 -4.97 15.83
C MET A 29 -0.30 -3.73 16.36
N LYS A 30 1.02 -3.86 16.56
CA LYS A 30 1.93 -2.72 16.54
C LYS A 30 1.97 -2.18 15.10
N VAL A 31 1.94 -0.88 14.92
CA VAL A 31 1.90 -0.29 13.57
C VAL A 31 2.94 0.80 13.45
N SER A 32 3.71 0.78 12.36
CA SER A 32 4.59 1.86 11.94
C SER A 32 4.02 2.50 10.67
N ALA A 33 3.84 3.82 10.66
CA ALA A 33 3.25 4.56 9.55
C ALA A 33 4.32 5.39 8.84
N GLY A 34 4.40 5.29 7.49
CA GLY A 34 5.40 5.99 6.69
C GLY A 34 4.79 6.94 5.65
N ALA A 35 5.35 8.15 5.54
CA ALA A 35 5.07 9.13 4.49
C ALA A 35 6.30 10.01 4.25
N ARG A 36 6.33 10.76 3.11
CA ARG A 36 7.43 11.67 2.78
C ARG A 36 7.63 12.78 3.82
N ASP A 37 6.52 13.35 4.26
CA ASP A 37 6.46 14.42 5.24
C ASP A 37 6.07 13.83 6.60
N ARG A 38 7.08 13.64 7.45
CA ARG A 38 6.92 13.04 8.79
C ARG A 38 6.07 13.91 9.72
N ASP A 39 6.25 15.22 9.67
CA ASP A 39 5.56 16.12 10.60
C ASP A 39 4.07 16.20 10.26
N ARG A 40 3.75 16.30 8.96
CA ARG A 40 2.37 16.22 8.49
C ARG A 40 1.74 14.87 8.82
N LEU A 41 2.50 13.78 8.71
CA LEU A 41 2.03 12.45 9.10
C LEU A 41 1.76 12.39 10.60
N ARG A 42 2.66 12.92 11.44
CA ARG A 42 2.48 12.96 12.91
C ARG A 42 1.20 13.68 13.28
N ASN A 43 0.98 14.89 12.73
CA ASN A 43 -0.23 15.65 12.96
C ASN A 43 -1.50 14.86 12.56
N LEU A 44 -1.49 14.21 11.40
CA LEU A 44 -2.60 13.36 10.95
C LEU A 44 -2.90 12.21 11.92
N LEU A 45 -1.86 11.54 12.41
CA LEU A 45 -2.01 10.44 13.37
C LEU A 45 -2.58 10.95 14.70
N ASP A 46 -2.14 12.10 15.18
CA ASP A 46 -2.62 12.73 16.42
C ASP A 46 -4.10 13.13 16.30
N GLU A 47 -4.49 13.75 15.18
CA GLU A 47 -5.90 14.07 14.87
C GLU A 47 -6.81 12.83 14.83
N ARG A 48 -6.26 11.66 14.56
CA ARG A 48 -6.97 10.38 14.51
C ARG A 48 -6.90 9.59 15.82
N GLY A 49 -6.29 10.14 16.88
CA GLY A 49 -6.10 9.45 18.16
C GLY A 49 -5.10 8.29 18.10
N LEU A 50 -4.16 8.34 17.16
CA LEU A 50 -3.14 7.31 16.92
C LEU A 50 -1.76 7.77 17.44
N HIS A 51 -1.73 8.36 18.62
CA HIS A 51 -0.54 8.99 19.23
C HIS A 51 0.63 8.01 19.39
N GLU A 52 0.35 6.74 19.66
CA GLU A 52 1.34 5.67 19.88
C GLU A 52 1.93 5.09 18.57
N VAL A 53 1.38 5.45 17.42
CA VAL A 53 1.87 4.95 16.13
C VAL A 53 3.10 5.75 15.70
N PRO A 54 4.30 5.16 15.55
CA PRO A 54 5.48 5.83 15.04
C PRO A 54 5.23 6.41 13.64
N ALA A 55 5.55 7.72 13.47
CA ALA A 55 5.57 8.37 12.17
C ALA A 55 6.98 8.32 11.59
N LEU A 56 7.15 7.65 10.45
CA LEU A 56 8.42 7.47 9.77
C LEU A 56 8.51 8.39 8.53
N ALA A 57 9.66 9.06 8.36
CA ALA A 57 9.98 9.70 7.09
C ALA A 57 10.31 8.61 6.07
N CYS A 58 9.56 8.55 4.97
CA CYS A 58 9.77 7.54 3.93
C CYS A 58 9.45 8.13 2.55
N ASP A 59 10.48 8.56 1.83
CA ASP A 59 10.37 8.87 0.42
C ASP A 59 10.59 7.58 -0.38
N VAL A 60 9.52 7.05 -0.94
CA VAL A 60 9.56 5.78 -1.70
C VAL A 60 10.38 5.87 -2.98
N THR A 61 10.70 7.08 -3.46
CA THR A 61 11.57 7.27 -4.64
C THR A 61 13.05 7.16 -4.33
N ASP A 62 13.42 7.17 -3.05
CA ASP A 62 14.79 7.01 -2.55
C ASP A 62 14.93 5.68 -1.79
N PRO A 63 15.71 4.71 -2.30
CA PRO A 63 15.89 3.43 -1.65
C PRO A 63 16.57 3.54 -0.26
N ALA A 64 17.40 4.57 -0.04
CA ALA A 64 18.04 4.77 1.26
C ALA A 64 17.01 5.25 2.31
N SER A 65 16.09 6.13 1.92
CA SER A 65 14.98 6.57 2.78
C SER A 65 14.07 5.41 3.14
N VAL A 66 13.75 4.53 2.18
CA VAL A 66 12.95 3.31 2.45
C VAL A 66 13.68 2.38 3.42
N GLN A 67 14.99 2.13 3.20
CA GLN A 67 15.77 1.26 4.07
C GLN A 67 15.81 1.81 5.51
N SER A 68 16.09 3.11 5.69
CA SER A 68 16.09 3.75 7.01
C SER A 68 14.74 3.62 7.72
N ALA A 69 13.63 3.85 7.00
CA ALA A 69 12.28 3.70 7.57
C ALA A 69 11.99 2.26 8.04
N PHE A 70 12.46 1.26 7.28
CA PHE A 70 12.32 -0.15 7.67
C PHE A 70 13.22 -0.50 8.86
N ASP A 71 14.46 -0.01 8.90
CA ASP A 71 15.38 -0.25 10.00
C ASP A 71 14.83 0.32 11.31
N ASP A 72 14.31 1.55 11.30
CA ASP A 72 13.65 2.19 12.43
C ASP A 72 12.42 1.39 12.89
N ALA A 73 11.55 0.99 11.96
CA ALA A 73 10.36 0.21 12.27
C ALA A 73 10.69 -1.16 12.88
N ILE A 74 11.69 -1.84 12.33
CA ILE A 74 12.13 -3.16 12.81
C ILE A 74 12.82 -3.06 14.18
N ALA A 75 13.60 -2.00 14.41
CA ALA A 75 14.23 -1.76 15.70
C ALA A 75 13.20 -1.54 16.83
N ASP A 76 12.08 -0.87 16.51
CA ASP A 76 11.00 -0.58 17.46
C ASP A 76 10.08 -1.80 17.72
N ALA A 77 9.66 -2.50 16.67
CA ALA A 77 8.58 -3.49 16.76
C ALA A 77 8.93 -4.89 16.23
N GLY A 78 10.15 -5.10 15.76
CA GLY A 78 10.58 -6.39 15.19
C GLY A 78 10.19 -6.57 13.73
N THR A 79 10.49 -7.74 13.18
CA THR A 79 10.17 -8.10 11.80
C THR A 79 8.68 -7.91 11.50
N PRO A 80 8.32 -7.22 10.41
CA PRO A 80 6.91 -7.01 10.09
C PRO A 80 6.22 -8.31 9.64
N ASP A 81 4.98 -8.50 10.08
CA ASP A 81 4.08 -9.55 9.60
C ASP A 81 3.24 -9.08 8.40
N LEU A 82 3.01 -7.76 8.31
CA LEU A 82 2.23 -7.13 7.26
C LEU A 82 2.94 -5.87 6.77
N VAL A 83 3.14 -5.74 5.46
CA VAL A 83 3.57 -4.49 4.83
C VAL A 83 2.54 -4.08 3.79
N ILE A 84 2.08 -2.84 3.85
CA ILE A 84 1.12 -2.27 2.89
C ILE A 84 1.79 -1.11 2.16
N PHE A 85 1.92 -1.22 0.85
CA PHE A 85 2.32 -0.14 -0.03
C PHE A 85 1.09 0.56 -0.59
N ASN A 86 0.85 1.79 -0.13
CA ASN A 86 -0.30 2.62 -0.51
C ASN A 86 0.11 3.95 -1.16
N ALA A 87 1.40 4.21 -1.35
CA ALA A 87 1.85 5.42 -2.04
C ALA A 87 1.46 5.41 -3.52
N SER A 88 1.15 6.58 -4.06
CA SER A 88 0.76 6.73 -5.45
C SER A 88 1.31 8.01 -6.04
N GLY A 89 1.93 7.90 -7.20
CA GLY A 89 2.25 9.01 -8.08
C GLY A 89 1.05 9.27 -8.99
N TYR A 90 0.59 10.52 -9.04
CA TYR A 90 -0.54 10.90 -9.87
C TYR A 90 -0.16 12.07 -10.78
N ALA A 91 -0.32 11.86 -12.07
CA ALA A 91 -0.27 12.91 -13.08
C ALA A 91 -1.38 12.67 -14.10
N ARG A 92 -2.00 13.76 -14.55
CA ARG A 92 -3.09 13.76 -15.51
C ARG A 92 -2.80 14.78 -16.60
N GLY A 93 -3.07 14.43 -17.85
CA GLY A 93 -2.93 15.30 -19.00
C GLY A 93 -3.05 14.55 -20.31
N SER A 94 -3.27 15.28 -21.39
CA SER A 94 -3.24 14.73 -22.75
C SER A 94 -1.85 14.17 -23.05
N VAL A 95 -1.77 13.04 -23.73
CA VAL A 95 -0.49 12.46 -24.18
C VAL A 95 0.27 13.42 -25.12
N LEU A 96 -0.43 14.35 -25.76
CA LEU A 96 0.16 15.38 -26.63
C LEU A 96 0.88 16.49 -25.83
N GLU A 97 0.58 16.64 -24.55
CA GLU A 97 1.06 17.72 -23.68
C GLU A 97 1.92 17.22 -22.51
N LEU A 98 1.79 15.94 -22.17
CA LEU A 98 2.56 15.36 -21.07
C LEU A 98 4.06 15.39 -21.36
N THR A 99 4.83 15.85 -20.38
CA THR A 99 6.29 15.79 -20.46
C THR A 99 6.81 14.44 -19.96
N PRO A 100 7.97 13.98 -20.46
CA PRO A 100 8.65 12.79 -19.94
C PRO A 100 8.86 12.83 -18.42
N GLY A 101 9.18 14.01 -17.84
CA GLY A 101 9.37 14.20 -16.41
C GLY A 101 8.10 13.97 -15.59
N GLN A 102 6.92 14.34 -16.09
CA GLN A 102 5.65 14.05 -15.41
C GLN A 102 5.33 12.55 -15.39
N LEU A 103 5.62 11.86 -16.49
CA LEU A 103 5.48 10.40 -16.56
C LEU A 103 6.46 9.72 -15.58
N GLU A 104 7.74 10.11 -15.65
CA GLU A 104 8.78 9.56 -14.79
C GLU A 104 8.46 9.78 -13.30
N ALA A 105 8.05 10.97 -12.91
CA ALA A 105 7.71 11.28 -11.52
C ALA A 105 6.57 10.41 -11.00
N ALA A 106 5.51 10.18 -11.80
CA ALA A 106 4.41 9.30 -11.42
C ALA A 106 4.85 7.84 -11.31
N TRP A 107 5.66 7.37 -12.25
CA TRP A 107 6.20 6.01 -12.27
C TRP A 107 7.17 5.77 -11.11
N ARG A 108 8.07 6.72 -10.80
CA ARG A 108 9.01 6.61 -9.68
C ARG A 108 8.29 6.41 -8.35
N VAL A 109 7.20 7.13 -8.10
CA VAL A 109 6.43 6.96 -6.86
C VAL A 109 5.60 5.67 -6.90
N GLY A 110 4.82 5.46 -7.98
CA GLY A 110 3.77 4.43 -8.00
C GLY A 110 4.28 3.02 -8.34
N CYS A 111 5.38 2.89 -9.09
CA CYS A 111 5.94 1.62 -9.54
C CYS A 111 7.30 1.34 -8.90
N LEU A 112 8.31 2.20 -9.14
CA LEU A 112 9.65 2.02 -8.59
C LEU A 112 9.63 2.07 -7.05
N GLY A 113 8.85 2.99 -6.46
CA GLY A 113 8.64 3.04 -5.01
C GLY A 113 8.01 1.76 -4.46
N GLY A 114 7.07 1.15 -5.20
CA GLY A 114 6.52 -0.16 -4.88
C GLY A 114 7.59 -1.26 -4.87
N PHE A 115 8.53 -1.20 -5.82
CA PHE A 115 9.67 -2.12 -5.85
C PHE A 115 10.58 -1.93 -4.63
N HIS A 116 10.95 -0.70 -4.28
CA HIS A 116 11.81 -0.44 -3.12
C HIS A 116 11.18 -0.96 -1.82
N VAL A 117 9.92 -0.63 -1.58
CA VAL A 117 9.18 -1.08 -0.38
C VAL A 117 8.97 -2.59 -0.39
N GLY A 118 8.57 -3.16 -1.53
CA GLY A 118 8.38 -4.61 -1.66
C GLY A 118 9.67 -5.39 -1.44
N GLN A 119 10.80 -4.88 -1.95
CA GLN A 119 12.10 -5.51 -1.75
C GLN A 119 12.55 -5.44 -0.28
N ALA A 120 12.40 -4.28 0.39
CA ALA A 120 12.72 -4.13 1.81
C ALA A 120 11.87 -5.08 2.67
N ALA A 121 10.56 -5.14 2.40
CA ALA A 121 9.64 -6.07 3.06
C ALA A 121 10.06 -7.54 2.86
N ALA A 122 10.33 -7.93 1.62
CA ALA A 122 10.76 -9.30 1.30
C ALA A 122 12.05 -9.68 2.02
N LYS A 123 13.06 -8.80 2.02
CA LYS A 123 14.32 -9.04 2.75
C LYS A 123 14.10 -9.23 4.25
N ALA A 124 13.21 -8.45 4.85
CA ALA A 124 12.88 -8.58 6.27
C ALA A 124 12.14 -9.89 6.58
N MET A 125 11.23 -10.33 5.72
CA MET A 125 10.31 -11.45 5.97
C MET A 125 10.87 -12.82 5.59
N VAL A 126 11.75 -12.92 4.57
CA VAL A 126 12.21 -14.22 4.03
C VAL A 126 12.89 -15.07 5.09
N GLY A 127 13.69 -14.47 5.98
CA GLY A 127 14.36 -15.20 7.07
C GLY A 127 13.40 -15.82 8.08
N ALA A 128 12.24 -15.20 8.28
CA ALA A 128 11.18 -15.72 9.16
C ALA A 128 10.26 -16.74 8.48
N GLY A 129 10.29 -16.85 7.14
CA GLY A 129 9.45 -17.75 6.34
C GLY A 129 7.95 -17.45 6.45
N THR A 130 7.59 -16.23 6.82
CA THR A 130 6.20 -15.78 6.96
C THR A 130 6.11 -14.26 6.78
N GLY A 131 4.97 -13.79 6.27
CA GLY A 131 4.67 -12.37 6.09
C GLY A 131 3.64 -12.14 4.98
N THR A 132 3.11 -10.93 4.94
CA THR A 132 2.15 -10.51 3.91
C THR A 132 2.55 -9.14 3.37
N ILE A 133 2.58 -8.99 2.05
CA ILE A 133 2.86 -7.74 1.34
C ILE A 133 1.66 -7.41 0.46
N LEU A 134 1.02 -6.26 0.71
CA LEU A 134 -0.15 -5.81 -0.04
C LEU A 134 0.17 -4.53 -0.81
N PHE A 135 -0.09 -4.54 -2.12
CA PHE A 135 0.09 -3.40 -3.00
C PHE A 135 -1.25 -2.79 -3.38
N THR A 136 -1.42 -1.49 -3.13
CA THR A 136 -2.64 -0.75 -3.51
C THR A 136 -2.64 -0.43 -4.99
N GLY A 137 -3.47 -1.12 -5.72
CA GLY A 137 -3.79 -0.88 -7.12
C GLY A 137 -4.90 0.15 -7.31
N ALA A 138 -5.40 0.23 -8.53
CA ALA A 138 -6.51 1.10 -8.93
C ALA A 138 -7.16 0.54 -10.20
N THR A 139 -8.30 1.09 -10.66
CA THR A 139 -8.83 0.92 -12.02
C THR A 139 -7.71 0.97 -13.07
N ALA A 140 -6.79 1.92 -12.89
CA ALA A 140 -5.63 2.14 -13.74
C ALA A 140 -4.61 0.98 -13.75
N SER A 141 -4.75 -0.03 -12.91
CA SER A 141 -3.96 -1.28 -12.98
C SER A 141 -4.51 -2.28 -14.01
N LEU A 142 -5.75 -2.08 -14.46
CA LEU A 142 -6.47 -2.98 -15.37
C LEU A 142 -6.69 -2.36 -16.74
N ARG A 143 -6.95 -1.05 -16.79
CA ARG A 143 -7.24 -0.32 -18.03
C ARG A 143 -6.69 1.10 -17.97
N GLY A 144 -6.11 1.56 -19.08
CA GLY A 144 -5.73 2.96 -19.26
C GLY A 144 -6.94 3.78 -19.70
N SER A 145 -7.14 4.93 -19.07
CA SER A 145 -8.15 5.91 -19.48
C SER A 145 -7.50 7.11 -20.18
N ALA A 146 -8.24 7.80 -21.04
CA ALA A 146 -7.76 9.03 -21.65
C ALA A 146 -7.29 10.03 -20.60
N ASN A 147 -6.17 10.69 -20.84
CA ASN A 147 -5.51 11.63 -19.92
C ASN A 147 -4.91 11.05 -18.63
N PHE A 148 -4.82 9.73 -18.48
CA PHE A 148 -4.26 9.08 -17.30
C PHE A 148 -3.03 8.21 -17.59
N ALA A 149 -2.36 8.40 -18.72
CA ALA A 149 -1.23 7.55 -19.12
C ALA A 149 -0.15 7.38 -18.04
N PRO A 150 0.36 8.44 -17.36
CA PRO A 150 1.40 8.25 -16.33
C PRO A 150 0.92 7.42 -15.14
N PHE A 151 -0.32 7.63 -14.69
CA PHE A 151 -0.92 6.88 -13.59
C PHE A 151 -1.16 5.42 -13.97
N ALA A 152 -1.67 5.16 -15.18
CA ALA A 152 -1.88 3.81 -15.67
C ALA A 152 -0.56 3.04 -15.81
N ILE A 153 0.47 3.64 -16.42
CA ILE A 153 1.79 3.02 -16.55
C ILE A 153 2.37 2.63 -15.17
N ALA A 154 2.26 3.52 -14.18
CA ALA A 154 2.73 3.23 -12.83
C ALA A 154 1.95 2.07 -12.19
N LYS A 155 0.61 2.04 -12.33
CA LYS A 155 -0.24 1.03 -11.70
C LYS A 155 -0.18 -0.34 -12.41
N PHE A 156 -0.07 -0.38 -13.74
CA PHE A 156 0.22 -1.63 -14.47
C PHE A 156 1.58 -2.20 -14.07
N GLY A 157 2.62 -1.35 -13.98
CA GLY A 157 3.94 -1.77 -13.51
C GLY A 157 3.91 -2.33 -12.09
N LEU A 158 3.20 -1.69 -11.17
CA LEU A 158 3.01 -2.17 -9.81
C LEU A 158 2.29 -3.53 -9.76
N ARG A 159 1.25 -3.72 -10.60
CA ARG A 159 0.55 -5.00 -10.73
C ARG A 159 1.48 -6.10 -11.22
N ALA A 160 2.28 -5.84 -12.25
CA ALA A 160 3.26 -6.79 -12.77
C ALA A 160 4.31 -7.17 -11.71
N LEU A 161 4.80 -6.19 -10.95
CA LEU A 161 5.70 -6.42 -9.82
C LEU A 161 5.06 -7.34 -8.77
N ALA A 162 3.86 -7.04 -8.33
CA ALA A 162 3.14 -7.84 -7.33
C ALA A 162 2.96 -9.30 -7.78
N GLN A 163 2.60 -9.52 -9.05
CA GLN A 163 2.47 -10.85 -9.63
C GLN A 163 3.79 -11.62 -9.68
N SER A 164 4.90 -10.95 -10.02
CA SER A 164 6.24 -11.54 -10.02
C SER A 164 6.66 -11.93 -8.60
N MET A 165 6.51 -10.99 -7.65
CA MET A 165 6.84 -11.23 -6.25
C MET A 165 5.98 -12.35 -5.63
N ALA A 166 4.69 -12.43 -5.95
CA ALA A 166 3.81 -13.50 -5.45
C ALA A 166 4.32 -14.89 -5.85
N ARG A 167 4.78 -15.04 -7.10
CA ARG A 167 5.33 -16.32 -7.60
C ARG A 167 6.68 -16.66 -6.99
N GLU A 168 7.54 -15.68 -6.80
CA GLU A 168 8.87 -15.87 -6.24
C GLU A 168 8.86 -16.12 -4.74
N LEU A 169 8.01 -15.39 -4.01
CA LEU A 169 8.01 -15.35 -2.54
C LEU A 169 6.99 -16.31 -1.91
N GLY A 170 5.94 -16.70 -2.65
CA GLY A 170 4.96 -17.67 -2.19
C GLY A 170 5.58 -18.98 -1.70
N PRO A 171 6.49 -19.64 -2.45
CA PRO A 171 7.20 -20.83 -1.99
C PRO A 171 8.05 -20.60 -0.73
N LYS A 172 8.45 -19.34 -0.46
CA LYS A 172 9.20 -18.92 0.74
C LYS A 172 8.30 -18.56 1.91
N GLY A 173 6.99 -18.78 1.78
CA GLY A 173 6.00 -18.55 2.84
C GLY A 173 5.50 -17.11 2.98
N ILE A 174 5.71 -16.26 1.99
CA ILE A 174 5.27 -14.86 2.00
C ILE A 174 4.09 -14.69 1.05
N HIS A 175 2.98 -14.20 1.59
CA HIS A 175 1.79 -13.83 0.82
C HIS A 175 1.98 -12.46 0.17
N VAL A 176 1.85 -12.37 -1.14
CA VAL A 176 1.89 -11.10 -1.87
C VAL A 176 0.60 -10.95 -2.66
N ALA A 177 -0.11 -9.82 -2.46
CA ALA A 177 -1.32 -9.53 -3.20
C ALA A 177 -1.37 -8.08 -3.71
N HIS A 178 -2.03 -7.93 -4.85
CA HIS A 178 -2.37 -6.64 -5.46
C HIS A 178 -3.87 -6.39 -5.28
N VAL A 179 -4.22 -5.24 -4.69
CA VAL A 179 -5.63 -4.88 -4.42
C VAL A 179 -6.04 -3.76 -5.34
N VAL A 180 -6.87 -4.08 -6.32
CA VAL A 180 -7.45 -3.11 -7.26
C VAL A 180 -8.57 -2.35 -6.56
N ILE A 181 -8.42 -1.03 -6.43
CA ILE A 181 -9.47 -0.13 -5.99
C ILE A 181 -10.13 0.44 -7.24
N ASP A 182 -11.23 -0.19 -7.68
CA ASP A 182 -11.94 0.20 -8.90
C ASP A 182 -13.11 1.11 -8.56
N GLY A 183 -12.82 2.40 -8.44
CA GLY A 183 -13.78 3.45 -8.13
C GLY A 183 -13.18 4.59 -7.29
N GLN A 184 -14.02 5.56 -6.97
CA GLN A 184 -13.63 6.69 -6.12
C GLN A 184 -13.62 6.29 -4.64
N ILE A 185 -12.55 6.66 -3.92
CA ILE A 185 -12.46 6.47 -2.48
C ILE A 185 -13.07 7.68 -1.76
N GLY A 186 -13.90 7.46 -0.77
CA GLY A 186 -14.47 8.50 0.09
C GLY A 186 -15.85 8.14 0.62
N GLU A 187 -16.44 9.09 1.31
CA GLU A 187 -17.83 8.98 1.76
C GLU A 187 -18.77 9.45 0.64
N ALA A 188 -19.89 8.76 0.47
CA ALA A 188 -20.97 9.16 -0.43
C ALA A 188 -22.28 8.54 0.03
N GLU A 189 -23.38 9.19 -0.30
CA GLU A 189 -24.71 8.67 -0.05
C GLU A 189 -24.96 7.39 -0.87
N GLY A 190 -25.63 6.41 -0.28
CA GLY A 190 -25.97 5.15 -0.94
C GLY A 190 -24.78 4.27 -1.33
N ASP A 191 -23.63 4.41 -0.67
CA ASP A 191 -22.41 3.63 -0.92
C ASP A 191 -21.88 3.74 -2.38
N ALA A 192 -22.10 4.90 -2.99
CA ALA A 192 -21.64 5.17 -4.36
C ALA A 192 -20.11 5.37 -4.47
N LYS A 193 -19.39 5.43 -3.33
CA LYS A 193 -17.94 5.44 -3.26
C LYS A 193 -17.44 4.34 -2.34
N LEU A 194 -16.20 3.93 -2.57
CA LEU A 194 -15.50 2.97 -1.71
C LEU A 194 -15.10 3.67 -0.41
N LYS A 195 -15.72 3.30 0.70
CA LYS A 195 -15.36 3.85 2.01
C LYS A 195 -13.99 3.35 2.44
N PRO A 196 -13.08 4.23 2.92
CA PRO A 196 -11.76 3.81 3.39
C PRO A 196 -11.79 2.68 4.42
N ALA A 197 -12.79 2.66 5.31
CA ALA A 197 -12.93 1.64 6.33
C ALA A 197 -13.28 0.26 5.73
N ASP A 198 -14.15 0.21 4.72
CA ASP A 198 -14.55 -1.04 4.07
C ASP A 198 -13.40 -1.62 3.23
N ILE A 199 -12.61 -0.73 2.58
CA ILE A 199 -11.38 -1.15 1.90
C ILE A 199 -10.40 -1.75 2.92
N ALA A 200 -10.19 -1.10 4.06
CA ALA A 200 -9.28 -1.58 5.10
C ALA A 200 -9.71 -2.94 5.67
N GLU A 201 -11.02 -3.22 5.74
CA GLU A 201 -11.56 -4.53 6.12
C GLU A 201 -11.18 -5.61 5.09
N ALA A 202 -11.25 -5.31 3.79
CA ALA A 202 -10.82 -6.23 2.75
C ALA A 202 -9.31 -6.53 2.83
N TYR A 203 -8.47 -5.51 3.13
CA TYR A 203 -7.03 -5.72 3.36
C TYR A 203 -6.77 -6.63 4.56
N TRP A 204 -7.50 -6.44 5.64
CA TRP A 204 -7.42 -7.30 6.81
C TRP A 204 -7.81 -8.74 6.50
N SER A 205 -8.85 -8.94 5.71
CA SER A 205 -9.29 -10.25 5.27
C SER A 205 -8.22 -10.97 4.44
N LEU A 206 -7.52 -10.25 3.55
CA LEU A 206 -6.39 -10.81 2.77
C LEU A 206 -5.22 -11.20 3.69
N TYR A 207 -4.85 -10.35 4.64
CA TYR A 207 -3.79 -10.66 5.61
C TYR A 207 -4.07 -11.94 6.39
N ARG A 208 -5.34 -12.21 6.75
CA ARG A 208 -5.73 -13.37 7.53
C ARG A 208 -5.89 -14.68 6.76
N GLN A 209 -5.71 -14.66 5.45
CA GLN A 209 -5.90 -15.85 4.64
C GLN A 209 -4.89 -16.97 5.00
N PRO A 210 -5.36 -18.23 5.08
CA PRO A 210 -4.48 -19.37 5.26
C PRO A 210 -3.64 -19.61 3.99
N ARG A 211 -2.45 -20.20 4.16
CA ARG A 211 -1.54 -20.50 3.04
C ARG A 211 -2.15 -21.35 1.93
N SER A 212 -3.16 -22.16 2.24
CA SER A 212 -3.85 -23.01 1.28
C SER A 212 -4.79 -22.25 0.33
N ALA A 213 -5.06 -20.95 0.61
CA ALA A 213 -6.04 -20.16 -0.15
C ALA A 213 -5.64 -18.68 -0.24
N TRP A 214 -4.41 -18.40 -0.64
CA TRP A 214 -3.94 -17.02 -0.81
C TRP A 214 -4.49 -16.39 -2.10
N THR A 215 -5.08 -15.22 -1.97
CA THR A 215 -5.49 -14.37 -3.08
C THR A 215 -4.29 -13.59 -3.59
N ILE A 216 -3.98 -13.68 -4.88
CA ILE A 216 -2.90 -12.90 -5.53
C ILE A 216 -3.40 -11.53 -5.99
N GLU A 217 -4.66 -11.44 -6.40
CA GLU A 217 -5.29 -10.19 -6.83
C GLU A 217 -6.74 -10.15 -6.35
N ALA A 218 -7.12 -9.02 -5.73
CA ALA A 218 -8.49 -8.72 -5.32
C ALA A 218 -8.96 -7.45 -6.02
N ASP A 219 -10.22 -7.42 -6.45
CA ASP A 219 -10.86 -6.30 -7.10
C ASP A 219 -12.00 -5.79 -6.20
N LEU A 220 -11.88 -4.55 -5.72
CA LEU A 220 -12.86 -3.89 -4.88
C LEU A 220 -13.51 -2.76 -5.67
N ARG A 221 -14.83 -2.79 -5.77
CA ARG A 221 -15.60 -1.75 -6.47
C ARG A 221 -16.92 -1.50 -5.79
N THR A 222 -17.51 -0.34 -6.04
CA THR A 222 -18.88 -0.07 -5.63
C THR A 222 -19.85 -0.78 -6.55
N TRP A 223 -21.07 -1.00 -6.06
CA TRP A 223 -22.16 -1.61 -6.85
C TRP A 223 -22.60 -0.76 -8.04
N VAL A 224 -22.30 0.54 -8.05
CA VAL A 224 -22.62 1.49 -9.13
C VAL A 224 -21.51 1.65 -10.16
N GLU A 225 -20.31 1.07 -9.94
CA GLU A 225 -19.19 1.18 -10.88
C GLU A 225 -19.50 0.43 -12.18
N LYS A 226 -19.27 1.10 -13.31
CA LYS A 226 -19.50 0.54 -14.64
C LYS A 226 -18.24 -0.12 -15.18
N PHE A 227 -18.42 -1.26 -15.83
CA PHE A 227 -17.36 -2.02 -16.49
C PHE A 227 -16.94 -1.39 -17.82
#